data_453f4a7b0da61e53598776e789d1446b
#
_entry.id   453f4a7b0da61e53598776e789d1446b
#
_cell.length_a   1.000
_cell.length_b   1.000
_cell.length_c   1.000
_cell.angle_alpha   90.00
_cell.angle_beta   90.00
_cell.angle_gamma   90.00
#
_symmetry.space_group_name_H-M   'P 1'
#
loop_
_entity.id
_entity.type
_entity.pdbx_description
1 polymer ?
#
loop_
_entity_poly.entity_id
_entity_poly.type
_entity_poly.pdbx_seq_one_letter_code
_entity_poly.pdbx_strand_id
1 'polypeptide(L)'
;MNVSRPVNGIERLLKSLNCDGKLGIALLAACAVLLLPVLAGDAGREALRYDRTALAAGQEWRLLTAHFVHLDFDHAALNSLGLVLMWALFARDYRPRQWLAILLGSIAAIDAGLWLRDSTIAWYVGSSGALHGIMAAGTLAHLRRRDLDGWILAVFIVVKLAYEQSAGALPFTDNHSGVVVDAHLFGTLGGAGIAAFLAPRMESL
;
A
#
# COMPACT_ATOMS: atom_id res chain seq x y z
N MET A 1 -39.51 -12.15 -18.91
CA MET A 1 -38.49 -13.17 -18.70
C MET A 1 -37.10 -12.53 -18.89
N ASN A 2 -36.38 -12.26 -17.80
CA ASN A 2 -35.05 -11.68 -17.86
C ASN A 2 -34.05 -12.84 -18.02
N VAL A 3 -33.65 -13.12 -19.25
CA VAL A 3 -32.66 -14.15 -19.56
C VAL A 3 -31.31 -13.56 -19.11
N SER A 4 -30.85 -13.95 -17.92
CA SER A 4 -29.48 -13.61 -17.44
C SER A 4 -28.48 -14.18 -18.45
N ARG A 5 -27.69 -13.31 -19.10
CA ARG A 5 -26.58 -13.74 -19.96
C ARG A 5 -25.65 -14.64 -19.15
N PRO A 6 -25.22 -15.78 -19.68
CA PRO A 6 -24.23 -16.63 -19.00
C PRO A 6 -22.95 -15.83 -18.82
N VAL A 7 -22.52 -15.65 -17.55
CA VAL A 7 -21.27 -14.98 -17.21
C VAL A 7 -20.12 -15.79 -17.81
N ASN A 8 -19.33 -15.18 -18.69
CA ASN A 8 -18.21 -15.87 -19.33
C ASN A 8 -17.06 -16.12 -18.32
N GLY A 9 -16.11 -17.00 -18.68
CA GLY A 9 -14.99 -17.38 -17.78
C GLY A 9 -14.14 -16.18 -17.37
N ILE A 10 -13.95 -15.21 -18.28
CA ILE A 10 -13.15 -13.99 -18.03
C ILE A 10 -13.86 -13.09 -17.00
N GLU A 11 -15.18 -12.89 -17.14
CA GLU A 11 -15.95 -12.09 -16.17
C GLU A 11 -15.91 -12.69 -14.76
N ARG A 12 -15.97 -14.03 -14.66
CA ARG A 12 -15.82 -14.73 -13.39
C ARG A 12 -14.44 -14.51 -12.78
N LEU A 13 -13.38 -14.62 -13.57
CA LEU A 13 -12.01 -14.37 -13.13
C LEU A 13 -11.83 -12.92 -12.67
N LEU A 14 -12.27 -11.95 -13.47
CA LEU A 14 -12.18 -10.53 -13.09
C LEU A 14 -12.92 -10.24 -11.79
N LYS A 15 -14.09 -10.84 -11.61
CA LYS A 15 -14.86 -10.68 -10.37
C LYS A 15 -14.16 -11.31 -9.17
N SER A 16 -13.56 -12.50 -9.32
CA SER A 16 -12.82 -13.16 -8.23
C SER A 16 -11.56 -12.41 -7.83
N LEU A 17 -10.96 -11.64 -8.75
CA LEU A 17 -9.79 -10.79 -8.49
C LEU A 17 -10.15 -9.34 -8.14
N ASN A 18 -11.42 -9.03 -7.91
CA ASN A 18 -11.89 -7.67 -7.65
C ASN A 18 -11.54 -6.66 -8.78
N CYS A 19 -11.40 -7.14 -10.02
CA CYS A 19 -11.01 -6.34 -11.19
C CYS A 19 -12.18 -6.06 -12.14
N ASP A 20 -13.42 -6.27 -11.71
CA ASP A 20 -14.62 -6.06 -12.50
C ASP A 20 -15.16 -4.62 -12.39
N GLY A 21 -15.76 -4.13 -13.48
CA GLY A 21 -16.46 -2.86 -13.53
C GLY A 21 -15.66 -1.68 -12.99
N LYS A 22 -16.23 -0.92 -12.05
CA LYS A 22 -15.62 0.27 -11.46
C LYS A 22 -14.34 -0.06 -10.66
N LEU A 23 -14.25 -1.27 -10.08
CA LEU A 23 -13.07 -1.70 -9.34
C LEU A 23 -11.86 -1.86 -10.27
N GLY A 24 -12.04 -2.47 -11.45
CA GLY A 24 -10.97 -2.58 -12.45
C GLY A 24 -10.48 -1.23 -12.95
N ILE A 25 -11.40 -0.29 -13.22
CA ILE A 25 -11.03 1.08 -13.62
C ILE A 25 -10.25 1.78 -12.51
N ALA A 26 -10.69 1.65 -11.25
CA ALA A 26 -10.01 2.26 -10.11
C ALA A 26 -8.61 1.66 -9.90
N LEU A 27 -8.45 0.34 -10.08
CA LEU A 27 -7.13 -0.31 -10.03
C LEU A 27 -6.20 0.23 -11.12
N LEU A 28 -6.68 0.34 -12.37
CA LEU A 28 -5.87 0.89 -13.47
C LEU A 28 -5.45 2.33 -13.18
N ALA A 29 -6.37 3.17 -12.68
CA ALA A 29 -6.04 4.52 -12.29
C ALA A 29 -5.00 4.57 -11.15
N ALA A 30 -5.13 3.71 -10.13
CA ALA A 30 -4.18 3.62 -9.04
C ALA A 30 -2.79 3.16 -9.51
N CYS A 31 -2.70 2.16 -10.39
CA CYS A 31 -1.43 1.75 -11.01
C CYS A 31 -0.82 2.90 -11.85
N ALA A 32 -1.63 3.64 -12.59
CA ALA A 32 -1.14 4.79 -13.35
C ALA A 32 -0.55 5.87 -12.42
N VAL A 33 -1.15 6.14 -11.26
CA VAL A 33 -0.62 7.07 -10.26
C VAL A 33 0.76 6.63 -9.75
N LEU A 34 1.04 5.33 -9.66
CA LEU A 34 2.35 4.82 -9.24
C LEU A 34 3.39 4.82 -10.38
N LEU A 35 2.96 4.55 -11.61
CA LEU A 35 3.88 4.37 -12.75
C LEU A 35 4.21 5.67 -13.47
N LEU A 36 3.22 6.58 -13.66
CA LEU A 36 3.42 7.79 -14.44
C LEU A 36 4.46 8.76 -13.87
N PRO A 37 4.62 8.94 -12.53
CA PRO A 37 5.64 9.83 -11.99
C PRO A 37 7.07 9.46 -12.38
N VAL A 38 7.34 8.19 -12.71
CA VAL A 38 8.66 7.74 -13.20
C VAL A 38 9.08 8.48 -14.46
N LEU A 39 8.13 8.88 -15.30
CA LEU A 39 8.40 9.63 -16.54
C LEU A 39 8.99 11.03 -16.31
N ALA A 40 8.83 11.58 -15.09
CA ALA A 40 9.43 12.87 -14.72
C ALA A 40 10.93 12.74 -14.40
N GLY A 41 11.48 11.53 -14.37
CA GLY A 41 12.89 11.26 -14.13
C GLY A 41 13.39 11.74 -12.76
N ASP A 42 14.70 11.94 -12.65
CA ASP A 42 15.36 12.32 -11.40
C ASP A 42 14.88 13.67 -10.87
N ALA A 43 14.69 14.65 -11.74
CA ALA A 43 14.22 15.96 -11.34
C ALA A 43 12.82 15.92 -10.69
N GLY A 44 11.91 15.14 -11.28
CA GLY A 44 10.58 14.93 -10.70
C GLY A 44 10.63 14.20 -9.37
N ARG A 45 11.45 13.15 -9.27
CA ARG A 45 11.68 12.43 -8.03
C ARG A 45 12.22 13.33 -6.93
N GLU A 46 13.24 14.13 -7.21
CA GLU A 46 13.83 15.06 -6.24
C GLU A 46 12.85 16.15 -5.80
N ALA A 47 12.01 16.65 -6.68
CA ALA A 47 11.01 17.66 -6.35
C ALA A 47 9.90 17.11 -5.44
N LEU A 48 9.60 15.79 -5.50
CA LEU A 48 8.43 15.17 -4.88
C LEU A 48 8.77 14.23 -3.72
N ARG A 49 10.02 13.76 -3.58
CA ARG A 49 10.44 12.86 -2.50
C ARG A 49 10.28 13.52 -1.12
N TYR A 50 10.04 12.72 -0.09
CA TYR A 50 10.29 13.14 1.29
C TYR A 50 11.75 13.59 1.36
N ASP A 51 11.98 14.76 1.86
CA ASP A 51 13.33 15.30 2.08
C ASP A 51 13.28 16.14 3.34
N ARG A 52 14.01 15.71 4.35
CA ARG A 52 13.95 16.28 5.70
C ARG A 52 14.32 17.77 5.70
N THR A 53 15.30 18.15 4.92
CA THR A 53 15.74 19.56 4.84
C THR A 53 14.69 20.42 4.14
N ALA A 54 14.14 19.92 3.04
CA ALA A 54 13.10 20.61 2.29
C ALA A 54 11.80 20.75 3.09
N LEU A 55 11.42 19.71 3.87
CA LEU A 55 10.29 19.77 4.78
C LEU A 55 10.50 20.81 5.89
N ALA A 56 11.69 20.89 6.48
CA ALA A 56 12.04 21.92 7.45
C ALA A 56 12.00 23.35 6.85
N ALA A 57 12.16 23.46 5.53
CA ALA A 57 12.01 24.70 4.77
C ALA A 57 10.56 24.97 4.30
N GLY A 58 9.55 24.20 4.76
CA GLY A 58 8.13 24.41 4.49
C GLY A 58 7.60 23.75 3.21
N GLN A 59 8.31 22.77 2.65
CA GLN A 59 7.84 22.04 1.47
C GLN A 59 6.95 20.84 1.87
N GLU A 60 5.80 21.13 2.49
CA GLU A 60 4.93 20.12 3.14
C GLU A 60 4.25 19.16 2.16
N TRP A 61 4.10 19.50 0.87
CA TRP A 61 3.54 18.57 -0.12
C TRP A 61 4.30 17.26 -0.22
N ARG A 62 5.59 17.27 0.15
CA ARG A 62 6.48 16.10 0.15
C ARG A 62 6.02 14.98 1.09
N LEU A 63 5.28 15.31 2.15
CA LEU A 63 4.65 14.33 3.05
C LEU A 63 3.66 13.43 2.31
N LEU A 64 3.00 13.95 1.29
CA LEU A 64 2.08 13.15 0.49
C LEU A 64 2.74 12.60 -0.78
N THR A 65 3.47 13.43 -1.51
CA THR A 65 3.96 13.08 -2.85
C THR A 65 5.03 11.98 -2.83
N ALA A 66 5.84 11.89 -1.78
CA ALA A 66 6.89 10.89 -1.62
C ALA A 66 6.38 9.44 -1.76
N HIS A 67 5.15 9.20 -1.34
CA HIS A 67 4.54 7.87 -1.38
C HIS A 67 4.06 7.45 -2.78
N PHE A 68 4.11 8.34 -3.77
CA PHE A 68 3.68 8.09 -5.15
C PHE A 68 4.81 8.20 -6.17
N VAL A 69 6.02 8.59 -5.76
CA VAL A 69 7.22 8.57 -6.59
C VAL A 69 8.12 7.40 -6.20
N HIS A 70 8.94 6.94 -7.13
CA HIS A 70 9.78 5.75 -6.97
C HIS A 70 11.19 6.01 -7.47
N LEU A 71 12.14 5.15 -7.08
CA LEU A 71 13.55 5.26 -7.47
C LEU A 71 13.72 5.13 -8.98
N ASP A 72 13.05 4.12 -9.54
CA ASP A 72 13.11 3.75 -10.93
C ASP A 72 11.82 3.02 -11.35
N PHE A 73 11.79 2.56 -12.59
CA PHE A 73 10.66 1.82 -13.15
C PHE A 73 10.44 0.47 -12.43
N ASP A 74 11.50 -0.24 -12.09
CA ASP A 74 11.40 -1.57 -11.47
C ASP A 74 10.78 -1.45 -10.07
N HIS A 75 11.17 -0.44 -9.31
CA HIS A 75 10.58 -0.14 -8.01
C HIS A 75 9.08 0.24 -8.15
N ALA A 76 8.72 1.07 -9.12
CA ALA A 76 7.32 1.43 -9.38
C ALA A 76 6.49 0.22 -9.84
N ALA A 77 7.06 -0.64 -10.70
CA ALA A 77 6.41 -1.85 -11.18
C ALA A 77 6.19 -2.86 -10.05
N LEU A 78 7.18 -3.06 -9.17
CA LEU A 78 7.06 -3.94 -8.01
C LEU A 78 5.98 -3.44 -7.03
N ASN A 79 5.92 -2.14 -6.77
CA ASN A 79 4.87 -1.55 -5.95
C ASN A 79 3.48 -1.66 -6.61
N SER A 80 3.41 -1.49 -7.94
CA SER A 80 2.17 -1.70 -8.69
C SER A 80 1.69 -3.15 -8.63
N LEU A 81 2.62 -4.12 -8.71
CA LEU A 81 2.30 -5.54 -8.51
C LEU A 81 1.79 -5.80 -7.09
N GLY A 82 2.43 -5.22 -6.07
CA GLY A 82 1.96 -5.26 -4.69
C GLY A 82 0.55 -4.69 -4.55
N LEU A 83 0.27 -3.55 -5.20
CA LEU A 83 -1.07 -2.95 -5.22
C LEU A 83 -2.10 -3.89 -5.87
N VAL A 84 -1.78 -4.50 -7.01
CA VAL A 84 -2.66 -5.48 -7.70
C VAL A 84 -2.97 -6.66 -6.77
N LEU A 85 -1.96 -7.17 -6.05
CA LEU A 85 -2.14 -8.26 -5.09
C LEU A 85 -3.05 -7.85 -3.93
N MET A 86 -2.80 -6.68 -3.32
CA MET A 86 -3.65 -6.16 -2.24
C MET A 86 -5.07 -5.89 -2.72
N TRP A 87 -5.23 -5.41 -3.95
CA TRP A 87 -6.52 -5.19 -4.57
C TRP A 87 -7.29 -6.50 -4.75
N ALA A 88 -6.64 -7.51 -5.32
CA ALA A 88 -7.24 -8.82 -5.52
C ALA A 88 -7.71 -9.46 -4.22
N LEU A 89 -6.94 -9.27 -3.13
CA LEU A 89 -7.28 -9.84 -1.83
C LEU A 89 -8.36 -9.05 -1.09
N PHE A 90 -8.30 -7.71 -1.12
CA PHE A 90 -8.97 -6.90 -0.09
C PHE A 90 -9.90 -5.79 -0.63
N ALA A 91 -9.97 -5.52 -1.95
CA ALA A 91 -10.66 -4.32 -2.45
C ALA A 91 -12.12 -4.18 -2.00
N ARG A 92 -12.80 -5.28 -1.68
CA ARG A 92 -14.20 -5.30 -1.22
C ARG A 92 -14.36 -5.24 0.30
N ASP A 93 -13.28 -5.39 1.09
CA ASP A 93 -13.36 -5.49 2.55
C ASP A 93 -13.81 -4.20 3.23
N TYR A 94 -13.48 -3.08 2.63
CA TYR A 94 -13.86 -1.76 3.13
C TYR A 94 -14.52 -0.92 2.05
N ARG A 95 -15.27 0.11 2.46
CA ARG A 95 -15.82 1.12 1.54
C ARG A 95 -14.69 2.03 1.03
N PRO A 96 -14.83 2.65 -0.15
CA PRO A 96 -13.76 3.52 -0.70
C PRO A 96 -13.27 4.60 0.27
N ARG A 97 -14.18 5.24 1.02
CA ARG A 97 -13.81 6.24 2.04
C ARG A 97 -13.01 5.65 3.21
N GLN A 98 -13.25 4.39 3.56
CA GLN A 98 -12.50 3.70 4.61
C GLN A 98 -11.11 3.32 4.11
N TRP A 99 -10.98 2.85 2.87
CA TRP A 99 -9.69 2.63 2.22
C TRP A 99 -8.87 3.91 2.13
N LEU A 100 -9.51 5.04 1.80
CA LEU A 100 -8.83 6.35 1.80
C LEU A 100 -8.33 6.71 3.21
N ALA A 101 -9.14 6.51 4.26
CA ALA A 101 -8.72 6.76 5.64
C ALA A 101 -7.55 5.85 6.06
N ILE A 102 -7.58 4.56 5.70
CA ILE A 102 -6.49 3.62 5.96
C ILE A 102 -5.21 4.07 5.23
N LEU A 103 -5.30 4.43 3.95
CA LEU A 103 -4.16 4.92 3.17
C LEU A 103 -3.55 6.18 3.80
N LEU A 104 -4.37 7.19 4.10
CA LEU A 104 -3.90 8.44 4.70
C LEU A 104 -3.34 8.23 6.11
N GLY A 105 -3.95 7.35 6.92
CA GLY A 105 -3.43 6.99 8.23
C GLY A 105 -2.10 6.24 8.17
N SER A 106 -1.92 5.38 7.16
CA SER A 106 -0.63 4.71 6.91
C SER A 106 0.45 5.71 6.52
N ILE A 107 0.15 6.62 5.58
CA ILE A 107 1.05 7.69 5.15
C ILE A 107 1.45 8.57 6.34
N ALA A 108 0.48 9.06 7.10
CA ALA A 108 0.73 9.91 8.26
C ALA A 108 1.59 9.21 9.33
N ALA A 109 1.37 7.91 9.55
CA ALA A 109 2.18 7.13 10.49
C ALA A 109 3.63 6.94 9.99
N ILE A 110 3.83 6.74 8.68
CA ILE A 110 5.15 6.68 8.06
C ILE A 110 5.86 8.01 8.25
N ASP A 111 5.25 9.11 7.86
CA ASP A 111 5.86 10.44 7.93
C ASP A 111 6.21 10.82 9.38
N ALA A 112 5.28 10.59 10.32
CA ALA A 112 5.52 10.82 11.73
C ALA A 112 6.65 9.91 12.27
N GLY A 113 6.67 8.65 11.88
CA GLY A 113 7.70 7.70 12.27
C GLY A 113 9.07 8.10 11.75
N LEU A 114 9.19 8.38 10.47
CA LEU A 114 10.43 8.84 9.86
C LEU A 114 10.90 10.17 10.45
N TRP A 115 9.98 11.11 10.72
CA TRP A 115 10.33 12.41 11.29
C TRP A 115 10.76 12.33 12.74
N LEU A 116 10.05 11.57 13.57
CA LEU A 116 10.21 11.60 15.03
C LEU A 116 11.15 10.51 15.56
N ARG A 117 11.25 9.36 14.89
CA ARG A 117 11.94 8.17 15.40
C ARG A 117 13.19 7.83 14.62
N ASP A 118 13.27 8.17 13.35
CA ASP A 118 14.41 7.87 12.50
C ASP A 118 14.99 9.14 11.88
N SER A 119 15.84 9.83 12.66
CA SER A 119 16.51 11.05 12.20
C SER A 119 17.62 10.78 11.18
N THR A 120 18.01 9.52 10.96
CA THR A 120 19.07 9.14 10.01
C THR A 120 18.57 9.13 8.57
N ILE A 121 17.26 8.95 8.37
CA ILE A 121 16.65 8.99 7.05
C ILE A 121 16.53 10.43 6.56
N ALA A 122 17.42 10.81 5.66
CA ALA A 122 17.43 12.14 5.04
C ALA A 122 16.33 12.31 3.98
N TRP A 123 16.03 11.26 3.23
CA TRP A 123 15.01 11.26 2.17
C TRP A 123 14.37 9.88 2.01
N TYR A 124 13.15 9.85 1.43
CA TYR A 124 12.37 8.64 1.22
C TYR A 124 11.47 8.76 -0.01
N VAL A 125 11.23 7.65 -0.70
CA VAL A 125 10.26 7.48 -1.78
C VAL A 125 9.64 6.08 -1.74
N GLY A 126 8.43 5.95 -2.28
CA GLY A 126 7.80 4.67 -2.54
C GLY A 126 6.53 4.42 -1.75
N SER A 127 5.61 3.67 -2.37
CA SER A 127 4.31 3.33 -1.79
C SER A 127 4.34 2.06 -0.92
N SER A 128 5.47 1.36 -0.84
CA SER A 128 5.55 0.06 -0.17
C SER A 128 5.11 0.11 1.29
N GLY A 129 5.50 1.15 2.04
CA GLY A 129 5.04 1.33 3.42
C GLY A 129 3.52 1.47 3.53
N ALA A 130 2.90 2.26 2.65
CA ALA A 130 1.45 2.41 2.59
C ALA A 130 0.74 1.11 2.18
N LEU A 131 1.33 0.33 1.26
CA LEU A 131 0.83 -1.00 0.89
C LEU A 131 0.86 -1.98 2.08
N HIS A 132 1.88 -1.90 2.95
CA HIS A 132 1.90 -2.68 4.20
C HIS A 132 0.75 -2.29 5.13
N GLY A 133 0.39 -1.01 5.20
CA GLY A 133 -0.78 -0.56 5.94
C GLY A 133 -2.09 -1.09 5.36
N ILE A 134 -2.24 -1.10 4.04
CA ILE A 134 -3.38 -1.71 3.35
C ILE A 134 -3.43 -3.22 3.64
N MET A 135 -2.30 -3.92 3.56
CA MET A 135 -2.19 -5.35 3.88
C MET A 135 -2.62 -5.63 5.32
N ALA A 136 -2.14 -4.85 6.28
CA ALA A 136 -2.51 -5.02 7.69
C ALA A 136 -4.01 -4.78 7.93
N ALA A 137 -4.58 -3.77 7.30
CA ALA A 137 -6.02 -3.48 7.40
C ALA A 137 -6.89 -4.60 6.81
N GLY A 138 -6.55 -5.09 5.60
CA GLY A 138 -7.24 -6.22 4.97
C GLY A 138 -7.11 -7.50 5.80
N THR A 139 -5.91 -7.79 6.28
CA THR A 139 -5.67 -8.93 7.19
C THR A 139 -6.54 -8.84 8.44
N LEU A 140 -6.67 -7.64 9.04
CA LEU A 140 -7.53 -7.44 10.21
C LEU A 140 -9.02 -7.68 9.88
N ALA A 141 -9.48 -7.32 8.67
CA ALA A 141 -10.83 -7.62 8.21
C ALA A 141 -11.08 -9.13 8.13
N HIS A 142 -10.13 -9.88 7.54
CA HIS A 142 -10.21 -11.35 7.43
C HIS A 142 -10.14 -12.02 8.81
N LEU A 143 -9.27 -11.56 9.72
CA LEU A 143 -9.22 -12.07 11.11
C LEU A 143 -10.55 -11.88 11.85
N ARG A 144 -11.22 -10.72 11.65
CA ARG A 144 -12.54 -10.47 12.26
C ARG A 144 -13.64 -11.35 11.73
N ARG A 145 -13.53 -11.80 10.47
CA ARG A 145 -14.41 -12.82 9.88
C ARG A 145 -14.02 -14.23 10.29
N ARG A 146 -12.87 -14.43 10.94
CA ARG A 146 -12.26 -15.71 11.31
C ARG A 146 -11.87 -16.55 10.10
N ASP A 147 -11.51 -15.91 9.00
CA ASP A 147 -11.05 -16.56 7.78
C ASP A 147 -9.63 -17.10 7.99
N LEU A 148 -9.33 -18.28 7.43
CA LEU A 148 -8.02 -18.93 7.59
C LEU A 148 -6.89 -18.10 6.96
N ASP A 149 -7.15 -17.51 5.82
CA ASP A 149 -6.19 -16.65 5.12
C ASP A 149 -5.81 -15.41 5.95
N GLY A 150 -6.73 -14.87 6.77
CA GLY A 150 -6.42 -13.81 7.73
C GLY A 150 -5.33 -14.22 8.72
N TRP A 151 -5.35 -15.43 9.24
CA TRP A 151 -4.31 -15.94 10.13
C TRP A 151 -2.98 -16.15 9.42
N ILE A 152 -3.02 -16.70 8.20
CA ILE A 152 -1.81 -16.90 7.36
C ILE A 152 -1.14 -15.56 7.08
N LEU A 153 -1.92 -14.55 6.65
CA LEU A 153 -1.42 -13.22 6.35
C LEU A 153 -0.90 -12.50 7.61
N ALA A 154 -1.56 -12.67 8.75
CA ALA A 154 -1.08 -12.10 10.01
C ALA A 154 0.29 -12.64 10.40
N VAL A 155 0.48 -13.96 10.31
CA VAL A 155 1.79 -14.61 10.55
C VAL A 155 2.82 -14.09 9.54
N PHE A 156 2.46 -14.01 8.27
CA PHE A 156 3.36 -13.48 7.23
C PHE A 156 3.81 -12.05 7.52
N ILE A 157 2.90 -11.14 7.88
CA ILE A 157 3.23 -9.75 8.21
C ILE A 157 4.19 -9.70 9.40
N VAL A 158 3.88 -10.43 10.47
CA VAL A 158 4.72 -10.43 11.68
C VAL A 158 6.12 -10.95 11.39
N VAL A 159 6.23 -12.08 10.70
CA VAL A 159 7.52 -12.69 10.35
C VAL A 159 8.31 -11.76 9.43
N LYS A 160 7.66 -11.20 8.39
CA LYS A 160 8.30 -10.26 7.47
C LYS A 160 8.85 -9.04 8.19
N LEU A 161 8.03 -8.38 9.02
CA LEU A 161 8.48 -7.19 9.76
C LEU A 161 9.58 -7.52 10.77
N ALA A 162 9.48 -8.65 11.48
CA ALA A 162 10.53 -9.09 12.40
C ALA A 162 11.86 -9.33 11.67
N TYR A 163 11.82 -9.95 10.49
CA TYR A 163 12.99 -10.12 9.65
C TYR A 163 13.56 -8.76 9.21
N GLU A 164 12.73 -7.88 8.67
CA GLU A 164 13.16 -6.56 8.18
C GLU A 164 13.76 -5.69 9.27
N GLN A 165 13.21 -5.72 10.48
CA GLN A 165 13.77 -4.95 11.62
C GLN A 165 15.06 -5.56 12.17
N SER A 166 15.33 -6.84 11.95
CA SER A 166 16.53 -7.52 12.46
C SER A 166 17.66 -7.66 11.43
N ALA A 167 17.31 -7.84 10.15
CA ALA A 167 18.25 -8.20 9.08
C ALA A 167 18.23 -7.21 7.89
N GLY A 168 17.33 -6.22 7.89
CA GLY A 168 17.15 -5.30 6.79
C GLY A 168 16.20 -5.84 5.70
N ALA A 169 16.19 -5.18 4.54
CA ALA A 169 15.31 -5.53 3.43
C ALA A 169 15.43 -7.00 2.99
N LEU A 170 14.32 -7.56 2.51
CA LEU A 170 14.35 -8.91 1.93
C LEU A 170 15.26 -8.93 0.68
N PRO A 171 16.02 -10.02 0.45
CA PRO A 171 17.00 -10.08 -0.65
C PRO A 171 16.45 -9.80 -2.05
N PHE A 172 15.14 -10.03 -2.25
CA PHE A 172 14.47 -9.79 -3.55
C PHE A 172 13.89 -8.37 -3.69
N THR A 173 13.92 -7.56 -2.62
CA THR A 173 13.40 -6.20 -2.63
C THR A 173 14.50 -5.15 -2.53
N ASP A 174 15.71 -5.56 -2.24
CA ASP A 174 16.88 -4.68 -2.14
C ASP A 174 17.58 -4.57 -3.50
N ASN A 175 17.07 -3.71 -4.37
CA ASN A 175 17.69 -3.40 -5.68
C ASN A 175 18.82 -2.38 -5.55
N HIS A 176 19.75 -2.56 -4.63
CA HIS A 176 20.91 -1.67 -4.40
C HIS A 176 20.58 -0.24 -3.94
N SER A 177 19.33 0.06 -3.63
CA SER A 177 18.82 1.42 -3.43
C SER A 177 18.42 1.74 -1.99
N GLY A 178 18.64 0.83 -1.04
CA GLY A 178 18.34 1.05 0.37
C GLY A 178 16.84 1.17 0.66
N VAL A 179 16.14 0.04 0.78
CA VAL A 179 14.74 0.03 1.23
C VAL A 179 14.66 0.54 2.67
N VAL A 180 13.83 1.55 2.91
CA VAL A 180 13.56 2.08 4.26
C VAL A 180 12.54 1.15 4.94
N VAL A 181 13.04 0.10 5.62
CA VAL A 181 12.20 -0.93 6.26
C VAL A 181 11.32 -0.37 7.38
N ASP A 182 11.74 0.70 8.04
CA ASP A 182 10.95 1.39 9.06
C ASP A 182 9.64 1.95 8.51
N ALA A 183 9.62 2.36 7.24
CA ALA A 183 8.39 2.78 6.58
C ALA A 183 7.36 1.63 6.49
N HIS A 184 7.81 0.36 6.35
CA HIS A 184 6.93 -0.81 6.36
C HIS A 184 6.31 -1.01 7.74
N LEU A 185 7.09 -0.89 8.80
CA LEU A 185 6.61 -0.99 10.18
C LEU A 185 5.60 0.12 10.49
N PHE A 186 5.97 1.38 10.25
CA PHE A 186 5.08 2.51 10.54
C PHE A 186 3.80 2.47 9.71
N GLY A 187 3.90 2.12 8.42
CA GLY A 187 2.74 1.95 7.56
C GLY A 187 1.79 0.86 8.05
N THR A 188 2.34 -0.30 8.47
CA THR A 188 1.57 -1.39 9.08
C THR A 188 0.83 -0.93 10.32
N LEU A 189 1.52 -0.24 11.23
CA LEU A 189 0.92 0.28 12.47
C LEU A 189 -0.18 1.30 12.19
N GLY A 190 0.06 2.22 11.24
CA GLY A 190 -0.92 3.23 10.84
C GLY A 190 -2.18 2.61 10.23
N GLY A 191 -2.01 1.69 9.27
CA GLY A 191 -3.13 1.01 8.60
C GLY A 191 -3.93 0.14 9.55
N ALA A 192 -3.26 -0.68 10.37
CA ALA A 192 -3.91 -1.49 11.39
C ALA A 192 -4.63 -0.62 12.45
N GLY A 193 -3.98 0.47 12.88
CA GLY A 193 -4.56 1.42 13.84
C GLY A 193 -5.86 2.03 13.35
N ILE A 194 -5.90 2.55 12.13
CA ILE A 194 -7.15 3.09 11.54
C ILE A 194 -8.19 1.97 11.37
N ALA A 195 -7.78 0.81 10.82
CA ALA A 195 -8.70 -0.31 10.60
C ALA A 195 -9.30 -0.86 11.90
N ALA A 196 -8.59 -0.72 13.04
CA ALA A 196 -9.09 -1.15 14.34
C ALA A 196 -10.42 -0.49 14.72
N PHE A 197 -10.63 0.76 14.29
CA PHE A 197 -11.85 1.53 14.55
C PHE A 197 -12.88 1.46 13.42
N LEU A 198 -12.60 0.74 12.34
CA LEU A 198 -13.51 0.60 11.20
C LEU A 198 -14.18 -0.78 11.21
N ALA A 199 -15.47 -0.81 10.85
CA ALA A 199 -16.17 -2.07 10.57
C ALA A 199 -15.90 -2.46 9.11
N PRO A 200 -15.34 -3.65 8.83
CA PRO A 200 -15.25 -4.17 7.48
C PRO A 200 -16.63 -4.44 6.91
N ARG A 201 -16.73 -4.52 5.58
CA ARG A 201 -17.97 -4.95 4.93
C ARG A 201 -18.14 -6.44 5.18
N MET A 202 -19.29 -6.79 5.76
CA MET A 202 -19.73 -8.18 5.77
C MET A 202 -20.31 -8.47 4.39
N GLU A 203 -19.68 -9.33 3.59
CA GLU A 203 -20.35 -9.84 2.40
C GLU A 203 -21.51 -10.71 2.89
N SER A 204 -22.73 -10.38 2.48
CA SER A 204 -23.84 -11.33 2.56
C SER A 204 -23.51 -12.48 1.61
N LEU A 205 -23.22 -13.65 2.18
CA LEU A 205 -23.14 -14.92 1.46
C LEU A 205 -24.37 -15.14 0.59
#